data_7569d740139447f71769804289f7f77d
#
_entry.id   7569d740139447f71769804289f7f77d
#
_cell.length_a   1.000
_cell.length_b   1.000
_cell.length_c   1.000
_cell.angle_alpha   90.00
_cell.angle_beta   90.00
_cell.angle_gamma   90.00
#
_symmetry.space_group_name_H-M   'P 1'
#
loop_
_entity.id
_entity.type
_entity.pdbx_description
1 polymer ?
#
loop_
_entity_poly.entity_id
_entity_poly.type
_entity_poly.pdbx_seq_one_letter_code
_entity_poly.pdbx_strand_id
1 'polypeptide(L)'
;MERSPTLYTERLILRPLELADAEAIQQHFPHWEVVRYLNALVPWPYPADGALAYLRDIALPTIARGEEWHWSIRLKSAPEQLIGNVSLMNEPDNNRGFWLSPQWQGQGLMSEASAAVTQYWFETLDRSLLRVPKAAPNLASRRLSERTGMRLIHCDEGDFVGGRFPRELWEITREEWRRLR
;
A
#
# COMPACT_ATOMS: atom_id res chain seq x y z
N MET A 1 10.63 0.18 -20.73
CA MET A 1 10.39 -0.06 -19.29
C MET A 1 9.02 -0.73 -19.16
N GLU A 2 8.98 -1.89 -18.58
CA GLU A 2 7.76 -2.70 -18.50
C GLU A 2 6.80 -2.05 -17.49
N ARG A 3 5.58 -1.71 -17.94
CA ARG A 3 4.52 -1.20 -17.05
C ARG A 3 4.16 -2.29 -16.05
N SER A 4 3.79 -1.91 -14.82
CA SER A 4 3.27 -2.85 -13.84
C SER A 4 2.15 -3.68 -14.47
N PRO A 5 2.18 -5.02 -14.39
CA PRO A 5 1.11 -5.84 -14.94
C PRO A 5 -0.17 -5.71 -14.11
N THR A 6 -1.31 -6.02 -14.70
CA THR A 6 -2.53 -6.27 -13.93
C THR A 6 -2.37 -7.58 -13.18
N LEU A 7 -2.65 -7.59 -11.89
CA LEU A 7 -2.63 -8.77 -11.04
C LEU A 7 -4.04 -9.20 -10.69
N TYR A 8 -4.28 -10.50 -10.66
CA TYR A 8 -5.58 -11.09 -10.35
C TYR A 8 -5.46 -11.97 -9.12
N THR A 9 -6.43 -11.84 -8.22
CA THR A 9 -6.57 -12.70 -7.05
C THR A 9 -7.92 -13.42 -7.09
N GLU A 10 -8.33 -14.05 -6.02
CA GLU A 10 -9.65 -14.70 -5.95
C GLU A 10 -10.78 -13.68 -6.17
N ARG A 11 -10.77 -12.56 -5.44
CA ARG A 11 -11.84 -11.55 -5.46
C ARG A 11 -11.46 -10.23 -6.14
N LEU A 12 -10.15 -9.98 -6.37
CA LEU A 12 -9.65 -8.67 -6.75
C LEU A 12 -9.03 -8.65 -8.14
N ILE A 13 -9.09 -7.46 -8.73
CA ILE A 13 -8.25 -7.03 -9.86
C ILE A 13 -7.40 -5.86 -9.36
N LEU A 14 -6.09 -6.01 -9.45
CA LEU A 14 -5.14 -4.95 -9.17
C LEU A 14 -4.68 -4.36 -10.50
N ARG A 15 -5.20 -3.21 -10.88
CA ARG A 15 -4.83 -2.53 -12.13
C ARG A 15 -3.73 -1.50 -11.88
N PRO A 16 -2.74 -1.37 -12.78
CA PRO A 16 -1.78 -0.28 -12.71
C PRO A 16 -2.50 1.07 -12.56
N LEU A 17 -1.97 1.91 -11.68
CA LEU A 17 -2.54 3.22 -11.39
C LEU A 17 -2.47 4.14 -12.60
N GLU A 18 -3.55 4.86 -12.87
CA GLU A 18 -3.68 5.80 -14.00
C GLU A 18 -4.16 7.16 -13.53
N LEU A 19 -3.92 8.20 -14.32
CA LEU A 19 -4.39 9.56 -14.00
C LEU A 19 -5.93 9.63 -13.86
N ALA A 20 -6.64 8.81 -14.64
CA ALA A 20 -8.10 8.71 -14.57
C ALA A 20 -8.62 8.21 -13.20
N ASP A 21 -7.76 7.59 -12.39
CA ASP A 21 -8.13 7.13 -11.04
C ASP A 21 -8.24 8.28 -10.02
N ALA A 22 -7.80 9.48 -10.36
CA ALA A 22 -7.74 10.61 -9.44
C ALA A 22 -9.09 10.95 -8.79
N GLU A 23 -10.18 10.93 -9.55
CA GLU A 23 -11.52 11.25 -9.06
C GLU A 23 -11.98 10.24 -8.00
N ALA A 24 -11.81 8.96 -8.26
CA ALA A 24 -12.17 7.90 -7.32
C ALA A 24 -11.29 7.96 -6.05
N ILE A 25 -10.00 8.21 -6.19
CA ILE A 25 -9.09 8.40 -5.06
C ILE A 25 -9.52 9.60 -4.22
N GLN A 26 -9.90 10.73 -4.85
CA GLN A 26 -10.38 11.92 -4.15
C GLN A 26 -11.64 11.65 -3.33
N GLN A 27 -12.48 10.72 -3.76
CA GLN A 27 -13.69 10.31 -3.04
C GLN A 27 -13.39 9.34 -1.88
N HIS A 28 -12.50 8.39 -2.06
CA HIS A 28 -12.31 7.26 -1.14
C HIS A 28 -11.13 7.42 -0.18
N PHE A 29 -10.13 8.21 -0.53
CA PHE A 29 -8.91 8.36 0.27
C PHE A 29 -9.06 9.33 1.45
N PRO A 30 -9.64 10.55 1.32
CA PRO A 30 -9.59 11.57 2.36
C PRO A 30 -10.62 11.31 3.47
N HIS A 31 -10.42 10.24 4.19
CA HIS A 31 -11.18 9.87 5.38
C HIS A 31 -10.22 9.68 6.55
N TRP A 32 -10.60 10.17 7.73
CA TRP A 32 -9.74 10.09 8.92
C TRP A 32 -9.29 8.66 9.23
N GLU A 33 -10.18 7.70 9.08
CA GLU A 33 -9.90 6.27 9.28
C GLU A 33 -8.82 5.74 8.32
N VAL A 34 -8.70 6.34 7.14
CA VAL A 34 -7.69 5.99 6.13
C VAL A 34 -6.36 6.67 6.43
N VAL A 35 -6.38 7.98 6.71
CA VAL A 35 -5.17 8.81 6.69
C VAL A 35 -4.45 8.92 8.03
N ARG A 36 -5.13 8.72 9.15
CA ARG A 36 -4.60 9.02 10.50
C ARG A 36 -3.26 8.36 10.81
N TYR A 37 -3.00 7.20 10.26
CA TYR A 37 -1.75 6.43 10.45
C TYR A 37 -0.82 6.45 9.24
N LEU A 38 -1.11 7.28 8.24
CA LEU A 38 -0.22 7.49 7.12
C LEU A 38 0.84 8.53 7.49
N ASN A 39 1.91 8.54 6.69
CA ASN A 39 3.01 9.47 6.83
C ASN A 39 2.52 10.92 6.86
N ALA A 40 3.09 11.73 7.76
CA ALA A 40 2.74 13.14 7.95
C ALA A 40 2.94 14.03 6.72
N LEU A 41 3.61 13.54 5.67
CA LEU A 41 3.70 14.24 4.38
C LEU A 41 2.38 14.27 3.61
N VAL A 42 1.43 13.40 3.94
CA VAL A 42 0.07 13.48 3.39
C VAL A 42 -0.60 14.75 3.94
N PRO A 43 -1.02 15.68 3.07
CA PRO A 43 -1.63 16.92 3.53
C PRO A 43 -2.98 16.66 4.20
N TRP A 44 -3.22 17.32 5.34
CA TRP A 44 -4.49 17.24 6.04
C TRP A 44 -4.86 18.58 6.65
N PRO A 45 -6.04 19.16 6.39
CA PRO A 45 -7.13 18.63 5.54
C PRO A 45 -6.67 18.36 4.11
N TYR A 46 -7.25 17.32 3.49
CA TYR A 46 -6.86 16.91 2.15
C TYR A 46 -7.38 17.92 1.12
N PRO A 47 -6.50 18.47 0.23
CA PRO A 47 -6.92 19.43 -0.79
C PRO A 47 -7.94 18.85 -1.77
N ALA A 48 -8.82 19.67 -2.31
CA ALA A 48 -9.83 19.26 -3.29
C ALA A 48 -9.25 18.65 -4.58
N ASP A 49 -8.02 19.03 -4.93
CA ASP A 49 -7.26 18.51 -6.06
C ASP A 49 -6.09 17.60 -5.63
N GLY A 50 -6.09 17.17 -4.37
CA GLY A 50 -4.96 16.45 -3.76
C GLY A 50 -4.63 15.14 -4.49
N ALA A 51 -5.62 14.36 -4.87
CA ALA A 51 -5.41 13.11 -5.59
C ALA A 51 -4.85 13.36 -7.00
N LEU A 52 -5.39 14.31 -7.73
CA LEU A 52 -4.92 14.67 -9.06
C LEU A 52 -3.46 15.17 -9.02
N ALA A 53 -3.16 16.07 -8.10
CA ALA A 53 -1.81 16.61 -7.92
C ALA A 53 -0.81 15.51 -7.55
N TYR A 54 -1.17 14.64 -6.61
CA TYR A 54 -0.32 13.51 -6.21
C TYR A 54 -0.04 12.54 -7.37
N LEU A 55 -1.07 12.15 -8.12
CA LEU A 55 -0.89 11.26 -9.27
C LEU A 55 -0.03 11.89 -10.35
N ARG A 56 -0.36 13.11 -10.74
CA ARG A 56 0.32 13.82 -11.85
C ARG A 56 1.78 14.14 -11.50
N ASP A 57 2.04 14.63 -10.31
CA ASP A 57 3.32 15.25 -9.96
C ASP A 57 4.27 14.31 -9.20
N ILE A 58 3.74 13.26 -8.56
CA ILE A 58 4.52 12.34 -7.71
C ILE A 58 4.42 10.90 -8.20
N ALA A 59 3.25 10.27 -8.11
CA ALA A 59 3.13 8.82 -8.30
C ALA A 59 3.43 8.37 -9.74
N LEU A 60 2.81 8.97 -10.74
CA LEU A 60 3.04 8.56 -12.12
C LEU A 60 4.46 8.83 -12.62
N PRO A 61 5.12 9.97 -12.29
CA PRO A 61 6.54 10.15 -12.59
C PRO A 61 7.45 9.12 -11.92
N THR A 62 7.20 8.75 -10.66
CA THR A 62 8.00 7.76 -9.93
C THR A 62 7.83 6.36 -10.52
N ILE A 63 6.61 6.00 -10.90
CA ILE A 63 6.31 4.77 -11.64
C ILE A 63 7.03 4.75 -12.99
N ALA A 64 7.02 5.86 -13.72
CA ALA A 64 7.68 5.97 -15.02
C ALA A 64 9.20 5.79 -14.93
N ARG A 65 9.81 6.15 -13.80
CA ARG A 65 11.24 5.92 -13.54
C ARG A 65 11.55 4.50 -13.06
N GLY A 66 10.53 3.69 -12.77
CA GLY A 66 10.70 2.32 -12.26
C GLY A 66 11.15 2.26 -10.79
N GLU A 67 10.85 3.29 -10.02
CA GLU A 67 11.18 3.39 -8.59
C GLU A 67 10.06 2.86 -7.70
N GLU A 68 8.82 2.91 -8.22
CA GLU A 68 7.62 2.47 -7.53
C GLU A 68 6.67 1.73 -8.48
N TRP A 69 5.81 0.90 -7.90
CA TRP A 69 4.73 0.17 -8.58
C TRP A 69 3.45 0.39 -7.80
N HIS A 70 2.41 0.91 -8.45
CA HIS A 70 1.12 1.20 -7.82
C HIS A 70 -0.01 0.52 -8.55
N TRP A 71 -0.93 -0.07 -7.79
CA TRP A 71 -2.14 -0.69 -8.32
C TRP A 71 -3.37 -0.14 -7.62
N SER A 72 -4.38 0.22 -8.40
CA SER A 72 -5.74 0.40 -7.89
C SER A 72 -6.33 -0.95 -7.53
N ILE A 73 -7.00 -1.03 -6.40
CA ILE A 73 -7.68 -2.24 -5.92
C ILE A 73 -9.13 -2.17 -6.38
N ARG A 74 -9.60 -3.23 -7.03
CA ARG A 74 -10.96 -3.34 -7.56
C ARG A 74 -11.50 -4.74 -7.29
N LEU A 75 -12.81 -4.85 -7.02
CA LEU A 75 -13.47 -6.15 -6.96
C LEU A 75 -13.72 -6.68 -8.38
N LYS A 76 -13.56 -7.98 -8.58
CA LYS A 76 -13.96 -8.64 -9.84
C LYS A 76 -15.44 -8.46 -10.15
N SER A 77 -16.28 -8.39 -9.10
CA SER A 77 -17.72 -8.15 -9.21
C SER A 77 -18.11 -6.71 -9.56
N ALA A 78 -17.19 -5.75 -9.40
CA ALA A 78 -17.38 -4.33 -9.72
C ALA A 78 -16.06 -3.70 -10.21
N PRO A 79 -15.52 -4.11 -11.37
CA PRO A 79 -14.17 -3.75 -11.80
C PRO A 79 -13.99 -2.27 -12.12
N GLU A 80 -15.08 -1.54 -12.34
CA GLU A 80 -15.04 -0.10 -12.61
C GLU A 80 -14.86 0.73 -11.35
N GLN A 81 -15.08 0.15 -10.15
CA GLN A 81 -14.96 0.86 -8.89
C GLN A 81 -13.61 0.63 -8.24
N LEU A 82 -12.81 1.68 -8.14
CA LEU A 82 -11.61 1.70 -7.29
C LEU A 82 -12.04 1.78 -5.82
N ILE A 83 -11.55 0.86 -5.00
CA ILE A 83 -11.84 0.80 -3.55
C ILE A 83 -10.62 1.04 -2.67
N GLY A 84 -9.44 1.10 -3.25
CA GLY A 84 -8.18 1.32 -2.54
C GLY A 84 -6.99 1.32 -3.47
N ASN A 85 -5.82 1.35 -2.87
CA ASN A 85 -4.55 1.30 -3.57
C ASN A 85 -3.54 0.45 -2.78
N VAL A 86 -2.69 -0.27 -3.49
CA VAL A 86 -1.52 -0.95 -2.93
C VAL A 86 -0.31 -0.62 -3.77
N SER A 87 0.82 -0.38 -3.12
CA SER A 87 2.05 0.03 -3.78
C SER A 87 3.27 -0.72 -3.26
N LEU A 88 4.26 -0.83 -4.14
CA LEU A 88 5.61 -1.26 -3.81
C LEU A 88 6.58 -0.13 -4.10
N MET A 89 7.58 0.04 -3.25
CA MET A 89 8.54 1.15 -3.34
C MET A 89 9.96 0.63 -3.15
N ASN A 90 10.89 1.22 -3.90
CA ASN A 90 12.29 0.84 -3.85
C ASN A 90 13.06 1.67 -2.81
N GLU A 91 12.47 1.80 -1.61
CA GLU A 91 13.06 2.52 -0.49
C GLU A 91 13.66 1.55 0.54
N PRO A 92 14.75 1.91 1.25
CA PRO A 92 15.45 0.99 2.14
C PRO A 92 14.57 0.35 3.23
N ASP A 93 13.69 1.11 3.85
CA ASP A 93 12.88 0.68 4.99
C ASP A 93 11.37 0.82 4.77
N ASN A 94 10.94 1.03 3.53
CA ASN A 94 9.52 1.21 3.18
C ASN A 94 9.24 0.64 1.79
N ASN A 95 8.93 -0.65 1.73
CA ASN A 95 8.78 -1.35 0.46
C ASN A 95 7.33 -1.60 0.05
N ARG A 96 6.36 -1.45 0.95
CA ARG A 96 4.95 -1.68 0.64
C ARG A 96 4.06 -0.72 1.41
N GLY A 97 3.16 -0.06 0.69
CA GLY A 97 2.13 0.79 1.26
C GLY A 97 0.75 0.41 0.74
N PHE A 98 -0.29 0.78 1.48
CA PHE A 98 -1.67 0.56 1.05
C PHE A 98 -2.66 1.42 1.80
N TRP A 99 -3.82 1.60 1.19
CA TRP A 99 -5.03 2.08 1.86
C TRP A 99 -6.26 1.44 1.21
N LEU A 100 -7.34 1.36 1.98
CA LEU A 100 -8.62 0.82 1.56
C LEU A 100 -9.74 1.73 2.08
N SER A 101 -10.73 1.99 1.23
CA SER A 101 -11.91 2.76 1.62
C SER A 101 -12.57 2.14 2.86
N PRO A 102 -13.02 2.95 3.84
CA PRO A 102 -13.51 2.45 5.13
C PRO A 102 -14.57 1.35 5.04
N GLN A 103 -15.52 1.50 4.12
CA GLN A 103 -16.61 0.52 3.92
C GLN A 103 -16.14 -0.87 3.46
N TRP A 104 -14.91 -0.98 2.96
CA TRP A 104 -14.34 -2.23 2.44
C TRP A 104 -13.32 -2.87 3.39
N GLN A 105 -13.02 -2.22 4.50
CA GLN A 105 -12.10 -2.72 5.52
C GLN A 105 -12.72 -3.89 6.31
N GLY A 106 -11.87 -4.72 6.91
CA GLY A 106 -12.30 -5.81 7.78
C GLY A 106 -12.86 -7.05 7.06
N GLN A 107 -12.66 -7.17 5.74
CA GLN A 107 -13.16 -8.27 4.91
C GLN A 107 -12.06 -9.16 4.31
N GLY A 108 -10.81 -8.95 4.71
CA GLY A 108 -9.66 -9.70 4.21
C GLY A 108 -9.15 -9.25 2.83
N LEU A 109 -9.71 -8.19 2.24
CA LEU A 109 -9.34 -7.73 0.90
C LEU A 109 -7.91 -7.20 0.85
N MET A 110 -7.46 -6.48 1.88
CA MET A 110 -6.08 -5.98 1.92
C MET A 110 -5.07 -7.11 2.13
N SER A 111 -5.39 -8.13 2.91
CA SER A 111 -4.55 -9.34 3.02
C SER A 111 -4.36 -10.00 1.65
N GLU A 112 -5.42 -10.10 0.87
CA GLU A 112 -5.41 -10.68 -0.47
C GLU A 112 -4.58 -9.84 -1.45
N ALA A 113 -4.79 -8.51 -1.48
CA ALA A 113 -4.02 -7.59 -2.30
C ALA A 113 -2.53 -7.58 -1.92
N SER A 114 -2.23 -7.52 -0.62
CA SER A 114 -0.86 -7.52 -0.12
C SER A 114 -0.11 -8.81 -0.46
N ALA A 115 -0.77 -9.96 -0.41
CA ALA A 115 -0.17 -11.24 -0.78
C ALA A 115 0.24 -11.25 -2.26
N ALA A 116 -0.62 -10.74 -3.15
CA ALA A 116 -0.33 -10.68 -4.58
C ALA A 116 0.87 -9.79 -4.91
N VAL A 117 0.94 -8.58 -4.32
CA VAL A 117 2.08 -7.68 -4.58
C VAL A 117 3.36 -8.14 -3.88
N THR A 118 3.26 -8.83 -2.74
CA THR A 118 4.42 -9.43 -2.07
C THR A 118 5.02 -10.56 -2.91
N GLN A 119 4.18 -11.37 -3.55
CA GLN A 119 4.64 -12.37 -4.52
C GLN A 119 5.35 -11.69 -5.70
N TYR A 120 4.76 -10.64 -6.26
CA TYR A 120 5.37 -9.87 -7.35
C TYR A 120 6.74 -9.29 -6.94
N TRP A 121 6.86 -8.77 -5.71
CA TRP A 121 8.11 -8.26 -5.14
C TRP A 121 9.22 -9.30 -5.12
N PHE A 122 8.93 -10.49 -4.59
CA PHE A 122 9.93 -11.54 -4.43
C PHE A 122 10.20 -12.35 -5.70
N GLU A 123 9.19 -12.63 -6.51
CA GLU A 123 9.33 -13.53 -7.66
C GLU A 123 9.59 -12.80 -8.98
N THR A 124 8.98 -11.63 -9.18
CA THR A 124 9.12 -10.89 -10.44
C THR A 124 10.20 -9.81 -10.35
N LEU A 125 10.17 -9.00 -9.28
CA LEU A 125 11.19 -7.98 -9.07
C LEU A 125 12.48 -8.52 -8.45
N ASP A 126 12.52 -9.81 -8.14
CA ASP A 126 13.68 -10.55 -7.60
C ASP A 126 14.31 -9.91 -6.35
N ARG A 127 13.50 -9.32 -5.49
CA ARG A 127 13.98 -8.71 -4.25
C ARG A 127 14.21 -9.77 -3.18
N SER A 128 15.19 -9.54 -2.31
CA SER A 128 15.55 -10.48 -1.23
C SER A 128 14.88 -10.16 0.11
N LEU A 129 14.38 -8.94 0.27
CA LEU A 129 13.92 -8.38 1.54
C LEU A 129 12.71 -7.48 1.32
N LEU A 130 11.74 -7.51 2.24
CA LEU A 130 10.62 -6.58 2.29
C LEU A 130 10.50 -6.01 3.70
N ARG A 131 10.52 -4.68 3.79
CA ARG A 131 10.36 -3.90 5.02
C ARG A 131 9.16 -2.99 4.95
N VAL A 132 8.42 -2.88 6.06
CA VAL A 132 7.21 -2.06 6.14
C VAL A 132 7.19 -1.32 7.47
N PRO A 133 7.26 0.03 7.46
CA PRO A 133 7.04 0.82 8.66
C PRO A 133 5.54 0.99 8.94
N LYS A 134 5.17 1.17 10.20
CA LYS A 134 3.80 1.46 10.59
C LYS A 134 3.71 2.16 11.94
N ALA A 135 2.64 2.91 12.15
CA ALA A 135 2.29 3.39 13.48
C ALA A 135 1.86 2.22 14.36
N ALA A 136 2.41 2.11 15.57
CA ALA A 136 2.07 1.02 16.49
C ALA A 136 0.57 0.92 16.80
N PRO A 137 -0.21 2.03 16.94
CA PRO A 137 -1.66 1.94 17.15
C PRO A 137 -2.45 1.43 15.94
N ASN A 138 -1.85 1.30 14.76
CA ASN A 138 -2.51 0.73 13.58
C ASN A 138 -2.60 -0.80 13.69
N LEU A 139 -3.53 -1.27 14.50
CA LEU A 139 -3.69 -2.70 14.83
C LEU A 139 -4.02 -3.56 13.61
N ALA A 140 -4.79 -3.03 12.65
CA ALA A 140 -5.10 -3.76 11.42
C ALA A 140 -3.84 -4.06 10.60
N SER A 141 -2.95 -3.08 10.45
CA SER A 141 -1.67 -3.24 9.77
C SER A 141 -0.71 -4.16 10.51
N ARG A 142 -0.67 -4.08 11.85
CA ARG A 142 0.13 -5.00 12.68
C ARG A 142 -0.32 -6.45 12.50
N ARG A 143 -1.62 -6.71 12.61
CA ARG A 143 -2.19 -8.05 12.43
C ARG A 143 -1.90 -8.62 11.04
N LEU A 144 -1.92 -7.78 10.01
CA LEU A 144 -1.54 -8.18 8.66
C LEU A 144 -0.08 -8.65 8.61
N SER A 145 0.84 -7.87 9.20
CA SER A 145 2.25 -8.25 9.27
C SER A 145 2.48 -9.53 10.06
N GLU A 146 1.85 -9.68 11.23
CA GLU A 146 1.94 -10.88 12.06
C GLU A 146 1.46 -12.14 11.32
N ARG A 147 0.28 -12.06 10.69
CA ARG A 147 -0.30 -13.19 9.95
C ARG A 147 0.49 -13.59 8.72
N THR A 148 1.23 -12.68 8.13
CA THR A 148 2.06 -12.94 6.95
C THR A 148 3.49 -13.32 7.27
N GLY A 149 3.81 -13.53 8.56
CA GLY A 149 5.10 -14.01 9.01
C GLY A 149 6.20 -12.97 9.07
N MET A 150 5.84 -11.68 9.03
CA MET A 150 6.81 -10.61 9.23
C MET A 150 7.25 -10.53 10.69
N ARG A 151 8.48 -10.07 10.91
CA ARG A 151 9.07 -9.87 12.23
C ARG A 151 9.23 -8.39 12.55
N LEU A 152 8.92 -7.99 13.77
CA LEU A 152 9.25 -6.65 14.28
C LEU A 152 10.77 -6.57 14.53
N ILE A 153 11.47 -5.68 13.83
CA ILE A 153 12.93 -5.56 13.92
C ILE A 153 13.41 -4.26 14.56
N HIS A 154 12.58 -3.22 14.57
CA HIS A 154 12.95 -1.93 15.14
C HIS A 154 11.72 -1.16 15.59
N CYS A 155 11.88 -0.35 16.62
CA CYS A 155 10.85 0.58 17.10
C CYS A 155 11.51 1.92 17.43
N ASP A 156 10.95 3.00 16.92
CA ASP A 156 11.34 4.38 17.22
C ASP A 156 10.08 5.27 17.30
N GLU A 157 10.21 6.56 17.14
CA GLU A 157 9.09 7.50 17.06
C GLU A 157 8.98 8.04 15.65
N GLY A 158 7.76 8.23 15.18
CA GLY A 158 7.48 8.77 13.85
C GLY A 158 6.32 9.76 13.83
N ASP A 159 6.33 10.63 12.84
CA ASP A 159 5.28 11.61 12.61
C ASP A 159 4.29 11.08 11.55
N PHE A 160 3.02 11.05 11.93
CA PHE A 160 1.90 10.60 11.10
C PHE A 160 0.85 11.70 11.00
N VAL A 161 -0.08 11.59 10.08
CA VAL A 161 -1.17 12.57 9.95
C VAL A 161 -1.90 12.78 11.29
N GLY A 162 -2.15 11.70 12.02
CA GLY A 162 -2.85 11.72 13.32
C GLY A 162 -2.02 12.18 14.50
N GLY A 163 -0.72 12.38 14.35
CA GLY A 163 0.20 12.81 15.41
C GLY A 163 1.47 11.98 15.45
N ARG A 164 2.20 12.13 16.56
CA ARG A 164 3.43 11.37 16.81
C ARG A 164 3.11 10.08 17.54
N PHE A 165 3.54 8.97 16.98
CA PHE A 165 3.30 7.63 17.53
C PHE A 165 4.60 6.82 17.54
N PRO A 166 4.70 5.78 18.40
CA PRO A 166 5.71 4.76 18.21
C PRO A 166 5.58 4.18 16.80
N ARG A 167 6.72 4.11 16.09
CA ARG A 167 6.81 3.58 14.73
C ARG A 167 7.53 2.25 14.77
N GLU A 168 6.89 1.25 14.24
CA GLU A 168 7.41 -0.11 14.16
C GLU A 168 7.92 -0.38 12.74
N LEU A 169 9.08 -1.02 12.63
CA LEU A 169 9.62 -1.54 11.37
C LEU A 169 9.51 -3.05 11.37
N TRP A 170 8.80 -3.57 10.39
CA TRP A 170 8.58 -5.01 10.20
C TRP A 170 9.32 -5.49 8.96
N GLU A 171 9.82 -6.73 9.00
CA GLU A 171 10.65 -7.32 7.96
C GLU A 171 10.26 -8.76 7.68
N ILE A 172 10.38 -9.15 6.42
CA ILE A 172 10.41 -10.55 5.99
C ILE A 172 11.40 -10.71 4.84
N THR A 173 12.23 -11.76 4.91
CA THR A 173 13.10 -12.14 3.80
C THR A 173 12.35 -13.02 2.81
N ARG A 174 12.85 -13.06 1.55
CA ARG A 174 12.31 -13.99 0.54
C ARG A 174 12.37 -15.45 0.98
N GLU A 175 13.42 -15.83 1.69
CA GLU A 175 13.59 -17.19 2.20
C GLU A 175 12.54 -17.53 3.25
N GLU A 176 12.32 -16.64 4.23
CA GLU A 176 11.25 -16.78 5.23
C GLU A 176 9.88 -16.87 4.56
N TRP A 177 9.60 -15.98 3.62
CA TRP A 177 8.35 -15.96 2.87
C TRP A 177 8.11 -17.27 2.09
N ARG A 178 9.14 -17.82 1.44
CA ARG A 178 9.04 -19.11 0.73
C ARG A 178 8.74 -20.28 1.65
N ARG A 179 9.26 -20.28 2.88
CA ARG A 179 9.01 -21.34 3.86
C ARG A 179 7.57 -21.38 4.37
N LEU A 180 6.84 -20.28 4.27
CA LEU A 180 5.46 -20.14 4.74
C LEU A 180 4.40 -20.50 3.68
N ARG A 181 4.82 -20.90 2.48
CA ARG A 181 3.96 -21.26 1.34
C ARG A 181 3.92 -22.77 1.07
#